data_81fbe0b0cf759fd5522a6f081bc055f1
#
_entry.id   81fbe0b0cf759fd5522a6f081bc055f1
#
_cell.length_a   1.000
_cell.length_b   1.000
_cell.length_c   1.000
_cell.angle_alpha   90.00
_cell.angle_beta   90.00
_cell.angle_gamma   90.00
#
_symmetry.space_group_name_H-M   'P 1'
#
loop_
_entity.id
_entity.type
_entity.pdbx_description
1 polymer ?
#
loop_
_entity_poly.entity_id
_entity_poly.type
_entity_poly.pdbx_seq_one_letter_code
_entity_poly.pdbx_strand_id
1 'polypeptide(L)'
;MRILLLGLFLCFGLLVKGQVLTGTIRNVAGEPLPFGTIWVSNLNKGSIANEDGKFAINLPVGSHQIVFRFLGHSPLTKNVEILASTKTLEWQITLVEQAVSLNEVNVGALKEDPAIGIMLRMISMAPFHMKELDSYSAKAYVKGAGKITSISKLMNMMVGKKLEKEAGIKVGSTYVLEGVNQVTYKKPNAIQEKVISNRNNLPSALRANETPNLRVTQTNFYQPKIFGNLISPLSPNAFQYYRFQYLGSFTQNGQTISKIQVTPKSSFQDLFDGTFSVVEDTWSIYSFSLHFKNANNNVTMQQQNAPFQGVWMPINYDLNMVLDVMGFGASFRYITQIKEYKIQVNKAFVVKPQIIEERLDK
;
A
#
# COMPACT_ATOMS: atom_id res chain seq x y z
N MET A 1 -0.20 24.45 56.11
CA MET A 1 0.53 25.16 55.04
C MET A 1 1.34 24.20 54.13
N ARG A 2 1.10 22.87 54.17
CA ARG A 2 1.76 21.87 53.28
C ARG A 2 0.83 21.23 52.21
N ILE A 3 -0.46 21.53 52.24
CA ILE A 3 -1.44 20.95 51.29
C ILE A 3 -1.75 21.89 50.10
N LEU A 4 -1.37 23.19 50.21
CA LEU A 4 -1.65 24.18 49.17
C LEU A 4 -0.59 24.18 48.03
N LEU A 5 0.55 23.53 48.21
CA LEU A 5 1.63 23.44 47.22
C LEU A 5 1.51 22.23 46.27
N LEU A 6 0.68 21.24 46.60
CA LEU A 6 0.43 20.07 45.73
C LEU A 6 -0.62 20.31 44.65
N GLY A 7 -1.48 21.34 44.81
CA GLY A 7 -2.53 21.69 43.85
C GLY A 7 -2.04 22.49 42.63
N LEU A 8 -0.88 23.11 42.71
CA LEU A 8 -0.37 24.00 41.64
C LEU A 8 0.45 23.24 40.57
N PHE A 9 0.81 21.99 40.82
CA PHE A 9 1.60 21.19 39.86
C PHE A 9 0.76 20.34 38.91
N LEU A 10 -0.58 20.34 39.09
CA LEU A 10 -1.49 19.48 38.31
C LEU A 10 -2.16 20.17 37.11
N CYS A 11 -1.89 21.47 36.89
CA CYS A 11 -2.54 22.26 35.82
C CYS A 11 -1.67 22.60 34.59
N PHE A 12 -0.44 22.08 34.50
CA PHE A 12 0.36 22.22 33.30
C PHE A 12 0.29 20.95 32.42
N GLY A 13 -0.94 20.48 32.15
CA GLY A 13 -1.20 19.67 30.99
C GLY A 13 -0.99 20.52 29.75
N LEU A 14 0.23 20.52 29.21
CA LEU A 14 0.53 21.16 27.93
C LEU A 14 -0.39 20.52 26.88
N LEU A 15 -1.48 21.23 26.55
CA LEU A 15 -2.24 20.99 25.34
C LEU A 15 -1.28 21.25 24.17
N VAL A 16 -0.55 20.24 23.76
CA VAL A 16 0.21 20.25 22.51
C VAL A 16 -0.84 20.33 21.39
N LYS A 17 -1.23 21.54 21.03
CA LYS A 17 -2.04 21.78 19.84
C LYS A 17 -1.15 21.45 18.64
N GLY A 18 -1.35 20.26 18.08
CA GLY A 18 -0.76 19.91 16.80
C GLY A 18 -1.26 20.91 15.75
N GLN A 19 -0.35 21.40 14.93
CA GLN A 19 -0.66 22.32 13.84
C GLN A 19 -1.06 21.51 12.61
N VAL A 20 -2.01 22.01 11.82
CA VAL A 20 -2.50 21.32 10.63
C VAL A 20 -1.78 21.84 9.40
N LEU A 21 -1.02 20.98 8.74
CA LEU A 21 -0.56 21.20 7.38
C LEU A 21 -1.63 20.67 6.42
N THR A 22 -2.16 21.55 5.59
CA THR A 22 -3.11 21.21 4.52
C THR A 22 -2.49 21.44 3.16
N GLY A 23 -3.10 20.92 2.11
CA GLY A 23 -2.67 21.24 0.75
C GLY A 23 -3.32 20.38 -0.30
N THR A 24 -2.83 20.52 -1.53
CA THR A 24 -3.24 19.72 -2.68
C THR A 24 -2.03 19.08 -3.37
N ILE A 25 -2.19 17.86 -3.86
CA ILE A 25 -1.20 17.18 -4.69
C ILE A 25 -1.75 17.14 -6.12
N ARG A 26 -0.94 17.60 -7.09
CA ARG A 26 -1.28 17.66 -8.52
C ARG A 26 -0.12 17.16 -9.37
N ASN A 27 -0.41 16.80 -10.61
CA ASN A 27 0.62 16.59 -11.63
C ASN A 27 1.02 17.93 -12.29
N VAL A 28 1.95 17.89 -13.23
CA VAL A 28 2.42 19.10 -13.96
C VAL A 28 1.35 19.70 -14.86
N ALA A 29 0.34 18.94 -15.27
CA ALA A 29 -0.81 19.44 -16.03
C ALA A 29 -1.86 20.12 -15.12
N GLY A 30 -1.65 20.15 -13.79
CA GLY A 30 -2.56 20.73 -12.82
C GLY A 30 -3.70 19.78 -12.40
N GLU A 31 -3.72 18.55 -12.88
CA GLU A 31 -4.74 17.57 -12.51
C GLU A 31 -4.49 17.04 -11.10
N PRO A 32 -5.54 16.86 -10.27
CA PRO A 32 -5.38 16.32 -8.95
C PRO A 32 -4.85 14.89 -9.00
N LEU A 33 -3.95 14.56 -8.07
CA LEU A 33 -3.45 13.21 -7.86
C LEU A 33 -4.18 12.60 -6.64
N PRO A 34 -5.31 11.94 -6.86
CA PRO A 34 -6.11 11.38 -5.79
C PRO A 34 -5.35 10.26 -5.08
N PHE A 35 -5.48 10.22 -3.76
CA PHE A 35 -4.86 9.21 -2.93
C PHE A 35 -3.32 9.25 -2.90
N GLY A 36 -2.72 10.36 -3.33
CA GLY A 36 -1.30 10.62 -3.12
C GLY A 36 -0.94 10.50 -1.64
N THR A 37 0.20 9.88 -1.35
CA THR A 37 0.64 9.61 0.02
C THR A 37 1.50 10.74 0.54
N ILE A 38 1.24 11.19 1.75
CA ILE A 38 2.02 12.16 2.52
C ILE A 38 2.66 11.40 3.68
N TRP A 39 3.98 11.33 3.71
CA TRP A 39 4.73 10.60 4.71
C TRP A 39 5.68 11.50 5.49
N VAL A 40 5.58 11.51 6.81
CA VAL A 40 6.48 12.27 7.71
C VAL A 40 7.47 11.30 8.31
N SER A 41 8.71 11.31 7.78
CA SER A 41 9.72 10.29 8.04
C SER A 41 10.12 10.19 9.51
N ASN A 42 10.35 11.33 10.15
CA ASN A 42 10.79 11.37 11.56
C ASN A 42 9.68 11.08 12.58
N LEU A 43 8.41 11.08 12.17
CA LEU A 43 7.27 10.76 13.03
C LEU A 43 6.66 9.38 12.74
N ASN A 44 7.14 8.69 11.70
CA ASN A 44 6.51 7.47 11.19
C ASN A 44 4.98 7.64 11.02
N LYS A 45 4.57 8.80 10.52
CA LYS A 45 3.18 9.21 10.40
C LYS A 45 2.87 9.62 8.97
N GLY A 46 1.69 9.27 8.47
CA GLY A 46 1.26 9.64 7.14
C GLY A 46 -0.18 10.12 7.06
N SER A 47 -0.52 10.65 5.89
CA SER A 47 -1.87 10.99 5.45
C SER A 47 -2.01 10.62 3.98
N ILE A 48 -3.26 10.58 3.48
CA ILE A 48 -3.57 10.35 2.06
C ILE A 48 -4.41 11.53 1.57
N ALA A 49 -4.15 11.95 0.34
CA ALA A 49 -4.99 12.93 -0.34
C ALA A 49 -6.36 12.31 -0.66
N ASN A 50 -7.40 13.14 -0.66
CA ASN A 50 -8.74 12.73 -1.08
C ASN A 50 -8.86 12.65 -2.63
N GLU A 51 -10.08 12.47 -3.14
CA GLU A 51 -10.36 12.38 -4.58
C GLU A 51 -10.00 13.66 -5.36
N ASP A 52 -9.98 14.82 -4.69
CA ASP A 52 -9.57 16.11 -5.27
C ASP A 52 -8.05 16.35 -5.12
N GLY A 53 -7.27 15.39 -4.63
CA GLY A 53 -5.86 15.55 -4.31
C GLY A 53 -5.60 16.37 -3.04
N LYS A 54 -6.63 16.73 -2.24
CA LYS A 54 -6.49 17.52 -1.01
C LYS A 54 -6.07 16.64 0.16
N PHE A 55 -5.15 17.14 0.99
CA PHE A 55 -4.69 16.44 2.18
C PHE A 55 -4.68 17.35 3.41
N ALA A 56 -4.68 16.73 4.58
CA ALA A 56 -4.45 17.36 5.87
C ALA A 56 -3.64 16.41 6.77
N ILE A 57 -2.66 16.97 7.49
CA ILE A 57 -1.86 16.21 8.46
C ILE A 57 -1.51 17.10 9.66
N ASN A 58 -1.74 16.57 10.86
CA ASN A 58 -1.37 17.23 12.11
C ASN A 58 0.10 16.95 12.43
N LEU A 59 0.89 18.02 12.63
CA LEU A 59 2.29 17.98 12.96
C LEU A 59 2.53 18.62 14.33
N PRO A 60 3.32 18.03 15.22
CA PRO A 60 3.78 18.71 16.44
C PRO A 60 4.79 19.80 16.10
N VAL A 61 5.08 20.65 17.07
CA VAL A 61 6.17 21.64 16.97
C VAL A 61 7.50 20.93 16.74
N GLY A 62 8.31 21.46 15.82
CA GLY A 62 9.62 20.92 15.45
C GLY A 62 9.85 20.86 13.94
N SER A 63 11.02 20.36 13.56
CA SER A 63 11.41 20.15 12.16
C SER A 63 10.94 18.79 11.66
N HIS A 64 10.30 18.77 10.49
CA HIS A 64 9.77 17.56 9.89
C HIS A 64 10.20 17.44 8.44
N GLN A 65 10.57 16.22 8.05
CA GLN A 65 10.78 15.86 6.66
C GLN A 65 9.54 15.14 6.14
N ILE A 66 8.93 15.70 5.09
CA ILE A 66 7.71 15.19 4.49
C ILE A 66 7.98 14.71 3.08
N VAL A 67 7.63 13.48 2.79
CA VAL A 67 7.75 12.86 1.48
C VAL A 67 6.36 12.71 0.87
N PHE A 68 6.15 13.34 -0.28
CA PHE A 68 4.94 13.22 -1.09
C PHE A 68 5.18 12.17 -2.17
N ARG A 69 4.27 11.22 -2.32
CA ARG A 69 4.39 10.12 -3.27
C ARG A 69 3.07 9.88 -4.00
N PHE A 70 3.19 9.59 -5.27
CA PHE A 70 2.11 9.04 -6.07
C PHE A 70 2.70 8.04 -7.06
N LEU A 71 1.98 6.95 -7.33
CA LEU A 71 2.50 5.91 -8.20
C LEU A 71 2.75 6.46 -9.61
N GLY A 72 3.90 6.12 -10.21
CA GLY A 72 4.30 6.64 -11.51
C GLY A 72 4.88 8.05 -11.50
N HIS A 73 4.98 8.70 -10.33
CA HIS A 73 5.55 10.05 -10.17
C HIS A 73 6.81 10.01 -9.29
N SER A 74 7.73 10.91 -9.56
CA SER A 74 8.92 11.11 -8.74
C SER A 74 8.52 11.61 -7.36
N PRO A 75 9.02 10.99 -6.27
CA PRO A 75 8.73 11.44 -4.93
C PRO A 75 9.30 12.84 -4.69
N LEU A 76 8.55 13.69 -4.01
CA LEU A 76 9.00 15.03 -3.61
C LEU A 76 9.20 15.06 -2.11
N THR A 77 10.41 15.38 -1.67
CA THR A 77 10.73 15.59 -0.25
C THR A 77 10.79 17.07 0.07
N LYS A 78 10.09 17.50 1.11
CA LYS A 78 10.14 18.87 1.65
C LYS A 78 10.38 18.84 3.15
N ASN A 79 11.18 19.80 3.62
CA ASN A 79 11.37 20.04 5.05
C ASN A 79 10.45 21.18 5.49
N VAL A 80 9.89 21.08 6.68
CA VAL A 80 9.05 22.10 7.31
C VAL A 80 9.44 22.26 8.77
N GLU A 81 9.48 23.49 9.23
CA GLU A 81 9.63 23.82 10.65
C GLU A 81 8.29 24.30 11.18
N ILE A 82 7.74 23.61 12.15
CA ILE A 82 6.48 23.95 12.83
C ILE A 82 6.82 24.66 14.12
N LEU A 83 6.47 25.93 14.18
CA LEU A 83 6.65 26.77 15.38
C LEU A 83 5.34 26.79 16.19
N ALA A 84 5.42 27.04 17.50
CA ALA A 84 4.23 27.16 18.35
C ALA A 84 3.26 28.28 17.90
N SER A 85 3.76 29.29 17.21
CA SER A 85 3.01 30.42 16.62
C SER A 85 2.49 30.13 15.21
N THR A 86 2.88 28.99 14.58
CA THR A 86 2.49 28.67 13.20
C THR A 86 0.97 28.49 13.15
N LYS A 87 0.29 29.25 12.32
CA LYS A 87 -1.10 29.01 11.94
C LYS A 87 -1.12 27.89 10.90
N THR A 88 -2.30 27.44 10.49
CA THR A 88 -2.46 26.42 9.41
C THR A 88 -1.58 26.77 8.20
N LEU A 89 -0.76 25.82 7.78
CA LEU A 89 0.05 25.92 6.56
C LEU A 89 -0.72 25.25 5.41
N GLU A 90 -0.76 25.93 4.26
CA GLU A 90 -1.36 25.38 3.05
C GLU A 90 -0.29 25.27 1.96
N TRP A 91 -0.13 24.07 1.42
CA TRP A 91 0.86 23.77 0.38
C TRP A 91 0.20 23.29 -0.91
N GLN A 92 0.76 23.75 -2.02
CA GLN A 92 0.53 23.17 -3.34
C GLN A 92 1.72 22.30 -3.70
N ILE A 93 1.47 21.02 -3.92
CA ILE A 93 2.47 20.02 -4.23
C ILE A 93 2.27 19.59 -5.68
N THR A 94 3.26 19.81 -6.51
CA THR A 94 3.29 19.29 -7.89
C THR A 94 4.26 18.14 -7.96
N LEU A 95 3.78 16.97 -8.35
CA LEU A 95 4.60 15.81 -8.62
C LEU A 95 4.80 15.67 -10.13
N VAL A 96 6.04 15.45 -10.51
CA VAL A 96 6.45 15.22 -11.90
C VAL A 96 6.34 13.71 -12.18
N GLU A 97 5.89 13.34 -13.35
CA GLU A 97 5.98 11.94 -13.79
C GLU A 97 7.41 11.43 -13.65
N GLN A 98 7.52 10.22 -13.18
CA GLN A 98 8.80 9.61 -12.92
C GLN A 98 9.52 9.37 -14.26
N ALA A 99 10.44 10.29 -14.61
CA ALA A 99 11.42 10.01 -15.64
C ALA A 99 12.32 8.87 -15.10
N VAL A 100 12.06 7.67 -15.55
CA VAL A 100 12.93 6.54 -15.30
C VAL A 100 14.17 6.78 -16.16
N SER A 101 15.31 7.05 -15.54
CA SER A 101 16.57 7.12 -16.26
C SER A 101 16.84 5.71 -16.81
N LEU A 102 16.55 5.53 -18.09
CA LEU A 102 17.21 4.48 -18.84
C LEU A 102 18.68 4.90 -18.82
N ASN A 103 19.48 4.44 -17.86
CA ASN A 103 20.90 4.39 -18.10
C ASN A 103 21.00 3.72 -19.47
N GLU A 104 21.63 4.38 -20.45
CA GLU A 104 21.98 3.73 -21.70
C GLU A 104 22.69 2.44 -21.33
N VAL A 105 21.91 1.38 -21.25
CA VAL A 105 22.46 0.05 -21.25
C VAL A 105 23.04 -0.04 -22.63
N ASN A 106 24.33 0.14 -22.71
CA ASN A 106 25.09 0.01 -23.95
C ASN A 106 24.80 -1.42 -24.42
N VAL A 107 23.82 -1.56 -25.32
CA VAL A 107 23.24 -2.83 -25.76
C VAL A 107 24.30 -3.73 -26.42
N GLY A 108 25.51 -3.20 -26.60
CA GLY A 108 26.66 -3.93 -27.12
C GLY A 108 27.45 -4.77 -26.11
N ALA A 109 27.25 -4.60 -24.79
CA ALA A 109 28.10 -5.24 -23.77
C ALA A 109 27.37 -6.16 -22.76
N LEU A 110 26.06 -6.05 -22.58
CA LEU A 110 25.31 -6.89 -21.62
C LEU A 110 24.60 -8.01 -22.37
N LYS A 111 25.02 -9.26 -22.10
CA LYS A 111 24.36 -10.48 -22.62
C LYS A 111 22.98 -10.72 -22.01
N GLU A 112 22.64 -10.07 -20.91
CA GLU A 112 21.43 -10.37 -20.11
C GLU A 112 20.77 -9.10 -19.58
N ASP A 113 19.42 -9.05 -19.55
CA ASP A 113 18.63 -7.95 -18.98
C ASP A 113 18.92 -7.82 -17.47
N PRO A 114 19.27 -6.62 -16.96
CA PRO A 114 19.51 -6.39 -15.51
C PRO A 114 18.38 -6.83 -14.62
N ALA A 115 17.13 -6.85 -15.11
CA ALA A 115 15.97 -7.34 -14.38
C ALA A 115 16.16 -8.77 -13.87
N ILE A 116 16.89 -9.62 -14.59
CA ILE A 116 17.11 -11.01 -14.19
C ILE A 116 17.88 -11.07 -12.88
N GLY A 117 19.02 -10.39 -12.80
CA GLY A 117 19.83 -10.33 -11.59
C GLY A 117 19.10 -9.69 -10.41
N ILE A 118 18.34 -8.62 -10.65
CA ILE A 118 17.54 -7.94 -9.61
C ILE A 118 16.45 -8.86 -9.07
N MET A 119 15.70 -9.53 -9.95
CA MET A 119 14.62 -10.43 -9.54
C MET A 119 15.13 -11.69 -8.86
N LEU A 120 16.27 -12.25 -9.28
CA LEU A 120 16.91 -13.36 -8.57
C LEU A 120 17.25 -12.97 -7.13
N ARG A 121 17.81 -11.79 -6.91
CA ARG A 121 18.10 -11.27 -5.56
C ARG A 121 16.81 -11.06 -4.75
N MET A 122 15.77 -10.42 -5.33
CA MET A 122 14.48 -10.28 -4.65
C MET A 122 13.89 -11.62 -4.23
N ILE A 123 13.87 -12.59 -5.14
CA ILE A 123 13.34 -13.93 -4.89
C ILE A 123 14.15 -14.64 -3.80
N SER A 124 15.49 -14.53 -3.86
CA SER A 124 16.37 -15.13 -2.84
C SER A 124 16.17 -14.51 -1.45
N MET A 125 15.83 -13.22 -1.40
CA MET A 125 15.58 -12.48 -0.16
C MET A 125 14.16 -12.60 0.37
N ALA A 126 13.20 -13.04 -0.44
CA ALA A 126 11.80 -13.17 -0.03
C ALA A 126 11.61 -14.00 1.28
N PRO A 127 12.30 -15.13 1.51
CA PRO A 127 12.22 -15.86 2.78
C PRO A 127 12.70 -15.08 4.01
N PHE A 128 13.64 -14.12 3.83
CA PHE A 128 14.09 -13.25 4.91
C PHE A 128 13.03 -12.20 5.23
N HIS A 129 12.49 -11.52 4.21
CA HIS A 129 11.43 -10.52 4.38
C HIS A 129 10.16 -11.10 5.01
N MET A 130 9.87 -12.37 4.79
CA MET A 130 8.77 -13.05 5.49
C MET A 130 9.03 -13.28 6.99
N LYS A 131 10.28 -13.24 7.44
CA LYS A 131 10.69 -13.61 8.81
C LYS A 131 11.36 -12.47 9.59
N GLU A 132 11.56 -11.31 8.97
CA GLU A 132 12.27 -10.18 9.57
C GLU A 132 11.54 -9.52 10.73
N LEU A 133 10.26 -9.85 10.95
CA LEU A 133 9.46 -9.35 12.06
C LEU A 133 9.04 -10.47 13.02
N ASP A 134 9.22 -10.23 14.31
CA ASP A 134 8.60 -11.03 15.37
C ASP A 134 7.14 -10.65 15.57
N SER A 135 6.87 -9.35 15.57
CA SER A 135 5.51 -8.82 15.70
C SER A 135 5.42 -7.39 15.21
N TYR A 136 4.22 -6.96 14.88
CA TYR A 136 3.89 -5.54 14.74
C TYR A 136 2.46 -5.26 15.18
N SER A 137 2.20 -3.99 15.51
CA SER A 137 0.85 -3.44 15.59
C SER A 137 0.78 -2.15 14.78
N ALA A 138 -0.36 -1.89 14.17
CA ALA A 138 -0.59 -0.72 13.33
C ALA A 138 -2.07 -0.37 13.28
N LYS A 139 -2.40 0.87 12.91
CA LYS A 139 -3.76 1.27 12.58
C LYS A 139 -3.94 1.29 11.06
N ALA A 140 -4.94 0.57 10.58
CA ALA A 140 -5.37 0.57 9.20
C ALA A 140 -6.65 1.40 9.05
N TYR A 141 -6.58 2.51 8.34
CA TYR A 141 -7.73 3.27 7.88
C TYR A 141 -8.14 2.75 6.50
N VAL A 142 -9.39 2.33 6.36
CA VAL A 142 -9.94 1.74 5.14
C VAL A 142 -11.08 2.61 4.64
N LYS A 143 -11.05 2.96 3.37
CA LYS A 143 -12.16 3.56 2.65
C LYS A 143 -12.48 2.67 1.45
N GLY A 144 -13.74 2.26 1.33
CA GLY A 144 -14.21 1.41 0.24
C GLY A 144 -15.45 1.98 -0.40
N ALA A 145 -15.56 1.80 -1.72
CA ALA A 145 -16.77 2.04 -2.46
C ALA A 145 -17.02 0.86 -3.40
N GLY A 146 -18.29 0.45 -3.53
CA GLY A 146 -18.66 -0.63 -4.42
C GLY A 146 -20.01 -0.35 -5.08
N LYS A 147 -20.19 -0.91 -6.27
CA LYS A 147 -21.40 -0.80 -7.04
C LYS A 147 -21.76 -2.15 -7.66
N ILE A 148 -23.01 -2.55 -7.55
CA ILE A 148 -23.55 -3.65 -8.35
C ILE A 148 -23.86 -3.09 -9.74
N THR A 149 -23.15 -3.55 -10.75
CA THR A 149 -23.21 -2.98 -12.10
C THR A 149 -24.28 -3.64 -12.97
N SER A 150 -24.48 -4.96 -12.78
CA SER A 150 -25.44 -5.74 -13.57
C SER A 150 -25.95 -6.97 -12.82
N ILE A 151 -27.13 -7.42 -13.18
CA ILE A 151 -27.66 -8.75 -12.85
C ILE A 151 -28.28 -9.31 -14.13
N SER A 152 -27.91 -10.53 -14.54
CA SER A 152 -28.47 -11.15 -15.74
C SER A 152 -29.97 -11.32 -15.62
N LYS A 153 -30.71 -11.28 -16.76
CA LYS A 153 -32.17 -11.44 -16.78
C LYS A 153 -32.60 -12.71 -16.06
N LEU A 154 -31.91 -13.81 -16.29
CA LEU A 154 -32.18 -15.11 -15.65
C LEU A 154 -32.02 -15.04 -14.14
N MET A 155 -30.92 -14.50 -13.67
CA MET A 155 -30.64 -14.35 -12.22
C MET A 155 -31.64 -13.38 -11.58
N ASN A 156 -31.98 -12.28 -12.25
CA ASN A 156 -32.94 -11.32 -11.75
C ASN A 156 -34.36 -11.95 -11.63
N MET A 157 -34.73 -12.82 -12.56
CA MET A 157 -35.98 -13.57 -12.51
C MET A 157 -36.01 -14.58 -11.36
N MET A 158 -34.90 -15.28 -11.13
CA MET A 158 -34.78 -16.31 -10.05
C MET A 158 -34.68 -15.70 -8.66
N VAL A 159 -33.87 -14.70 -8.48
CA VAL A 159 -33.49 -14.19 -7.15
C VAL A 159 -33.61 -12.67 -6.99
N GLY A 160 -33.94 -11.92 -8.04
CA GLY A 160 -33.91 -10.45 -8.02
C GLY A 160 -34.80 -9.82 -6.93
N LYS A 161 -36.05 -10.30 -6.76
CA LYS A 161 -36.94 -9.85 -5.69
C LYS A 161 -36.39 -10.16 -4.30
N LYS A 162 -35.71 -11.29 -4.15
CA LYS A 162 -35.08 -11.71 -2.89
C LYS A 162 -33.85 -10.87 -2.57
N LEU A 163 -33.03 -10.62 -3.59
CA LEU A 163 -31.87 -9.74 -3.47
C LEU A 163 -32.26 -8.31 -3.06
N GLU A 164 -33.30 -7.76 -3.68
CA GLU A 164 -33.75 -6.40 -3.37
C GLU A 164 -34.49 -6.31 -2.04
N LYS A 165 -35.49 -7.19 -1.79
CA LYS A 165 -36.36 -7.08 -0.60
C LYS A 165 -35.73 -7.65 0.66
N GLU A 166 -35.02 -8.78 0.57
CA GLU A 166 -34.46 -9.47 1.75
C GLU A 166 -33.01 -9.07 1.99
N ALA A 167 -32.20 -8.98 0.93
CA ALA A 167 -30.79 -8.64 1.05
C ALA A 167 -30.50 -7.14 0.96
N GLY A 168 -31.43 -6.31 0.51
CA GLY A 168 -31.26 -4.86 0.33
C GLY A 168 -30.28 -4.50 -0.80
N ILE A 169 -30.01 -5.42 -1.72
CA ILE A 169 -29.03 -5.24 -2.81
C ILE A 169 -29.76 -4.73 -4.05
N LYS A 170 -29.37 -3.52 -4.51
CA LYS A 170 -29.95 -2.89 -5.70
C LYS A 170 -28.90 -2.67 -6.78
N VAL A 171 -29.24 -3.00 -8.02
CA VAL A 171 -28.39 -2.68 -9.18
C VAL A 171 -28.27 -1.17 -9.33
N GLY A 172 -27.08 -0.68 -9.62
CA GLY A 172 -26.79 0.74 -9.77
C GLY A 172 -26.54 1.51 -8.48
N SER A 173 -26.89 0.93 -7.31
CA SER A 173 -26.62 1.57 -6.02
C SER A 173 -25.13 1.52 -5.68
N THR A 174 -24.63 2.62 -5.10
CA THR A 174 -23.27 2.70 -4.57
C THR A 174 -23.29 2.44 -3.08
N TYR A 175 -22.44 1.51 -2.67
CA TYR A 175 -22.21 1.15 -1.29
C TYR A 175 -20.85 1.68 -0.86
N VAL A 176 -20.78 2.31 0.30
CA VAL A 176 -19.55 2.87 0.84
C VAL A 176 -19.30 2.30 2.23
N LEU A 177 -18.02 2.16 2.54
CA LEU A 177 -17.56 1.82 3.88
C LEU A 177 -16.35 2.67 4.23
N GLU A 178 -16.23 3.01 5.50
CA GLU A 178 -15.11 3.72 6.06
C GLU A 178 -14.86 3.19 7.47
N GLY A 179 -13.63 2.85 7.78
CA GLY A 179 -13.33 2.26 9.07
C GLY A 179 -11.88 2.43 9.50
N VAL A 180 -11.67 2.24 10.78
CA VAL A 180 -10.34 2.18 11.40
C VAL A 180 -10.23 0.87 12.15
N ASN A 181 -9.20 0.10 11.83
CA ASN A 181 -8.92 -1.16 12.48
C ASN A 181 -7.54 -1.12 13.14
N GLN A 182 -7.43 -1.71 14.32
CA GLN A 182 -6.15 -2.08 14.92
C GLN A 182 -5.75 -3.43 14.36
N VAL A 183 -4.63 -3.48 13.64
CA VAL A 183 -4.04 -4.72 13.14
C VAL A 183 -2.88 -5.11 14.04
N THR A 184 -2.81 -6.37 14.42
CA THR A 184 -1.70 -6.93 15.18
C THR A 184 -1.24 -8.20 14.50
N TYR A 185 0.07 -8.29 14.24
CA TYR A 185 0.74 -9.47 13.72
C TYR A 185 1.66 -10.06 14.76
N LYS A 186 1.73 -11.37 14.85
CA LYS A 186 2.72 -12.12 15.62
C LYS A 186 3.14 -13.34 14.82
N LYS A 187 4.46 -13.56 14.70
CA LYS A 187 4.96 -14.77 14.02
C LYS A 187 4.41 -16.06 14.64
N PRO A 188 4.25 -17.17 13.89
CA PRO A 188 4.64 -17.27 12.49
C PRO A 188 3.63 -16.65 11.51
N ASN A 189 2.32 -16.58 11.83
CA ASN A 189 1.29 -16.08 10.91
C ASN A 189 0.02 -15.63 11.66
N ALA A 190 0.09 -15.31 12.93
CA ALA A 190 -1.07 -14.86 13.69
C ALA A 190 -1.37 -13.38 13.38
N ILE A 191 -2.46 -13.12 12.67
CA ILE A 191 -2.97 -11.78 12.42
C ILE A 191 -4.30 -11.63 13.15
N GLN A 192 -4.44 -10.58 13.92
CA GLN A 192 -5.65 -10.21 14.62
C GLN A 192 -6.05 -8.79 14.23
N GLU A 193 -7.34 -8.59 14.02
CA GLU A 193 -7.93 -7.30 13.74
C GLU A 193 -8.97 -6.97 14.79
N LYS A 194 -8.91 -5.74 15.26
CA LYS A 194 -9.93 -5.15 16.13
C LYS A 194 -10.50 -3.91 15.46
N VAL A 195 -11.79 -3.92 15.16
CA VAL A 195 -12.50 -2.75 14.64
C VAL A 195 -12.56 -1.69 15.72
N ILE A 196 -12.03 -0.50 15.43
CA ILE A 196 -12.10 0.68 16.30
C ILE A 196 -13.32 1.51 15.92
N SER A 197 -13.53 1.72 14.62
CA SER A 197 -14.70 2.41 14.10
C SER A 197 -15.07 1.86 12.74
N ASN A 198 -16.37 1.81 12.46
CA ASN A 198 -16.88 1.41 11.15
C ASN A 198 -18.13 2.24 10.84
N ARG A 199 -18.15 2.82 9.66
CA ARG A 199 -19.30 3.51 9.08
C ARG A 199 -19.54 2.96 7.69
N ASN A 200 -20.73 2.47 7.42
CA ASN A 200 -21.08 1.95 6.10
C ASN A 200 -22.60 2.06 5.84
N ASN A 201 -22.95 2.02 4.55
CA ASN A 201 -24.33 1.86 4.08
C ASN A 201 -24.55 0.51 3.41
N LEU A 202 -23.76 -0.50 3.76
CA LEU A 202 -23.88 -1.84 3.22
C LEU A 202 -25.23 -2.46 3.58
N PRO A 203 -25.86 -3.19 2.65
CA PRO A 203 -27.03 -4.00 2.93
C PRO A 203 -26.76 -5.03 4.03
N SER A 204 -27.80 -5.39 4.79
CA SER A 204 -27.68 -6.34 5.91
C SER A 204 -27.02 -7.67 5.53
N ALA A 205 -27.32 -8.19 4.33
CA ALA A 205 -26.71 -9.42 3.84
C ALA A 205 -25.19 -9.31 3.58
N LEU A 206 -24.67 -8.10 3.34
CA LEU A 206 -23.24 -7.84 3.14
C LEU A 206 -22.54 -7.41 4.44
N ARG A 207 -23.31 -7.09 5.50
CA ARG A 207 -22.77 -6.73 6.83
C ARG A 207 -22.37 -7.94 7.66
N ALA A 208 -22.83 -9.15 7.34
CA ALA A 208 -22.57 -10.36 8.12
C ALA A 208 -21.08 -10.69 8.28
N ASN A 209 -20.22 -10.08 7.44
CA ASN A 209 -18.77 -10.05 7.60
C ASN A 209 -18.34 -8.60 7.86
N GLU A 210 -18.68 -8.03 9.01
CA GLU A 210 -18.54 -6.60 9.34
C GLU A 210 -17.10 -6.06 9.35
N THR A 211 -16.11 -6.90 9.24
CA THR A 211 -14.75 -6.47 8.99
C THR A 211 -14.62 -6.18 7.50
N PRO A 212 -14.25 -4.94 7.09
CA PRO A 212 -13.79 -4.71 5.75
C PRO A 212 -12.76 -5.79 5.44
N ASN A 213 -12.95 -6.51 4.33
CA ASN A 213 -12.14 -7.68 4.04
C ASN A 213 -10.68 -7.24 3.80
N LEU A 214 -9.93 -7.05 4.89
CA LEU A 214 -8.54 -6.61 4.90
C LEU A 214 -7.57 -7.72 4.46
N ARG A 215 -8.09 -8.83 3.89
CA ARG A 215 -7.23 -9.90 3.35
C ARG A 215 -6.16 -9.36 2.41
N VAL A 216 -6.43 -8.27 1.70
CA VAL A 216 -5.43 -7.62 0.85
C VAL A 216 -4.30 -7.02 1.68
N THR A 217 -4.63 -6.34 2.79
CA THR A 217 -3.62 -5.73 3.67
C THR A 217 -2.86 -6.74 4.50
N GLN A 218 -3.38 -7.96 4.61
CA GLN A 218 -2.75 -9.10 5.27
C GLN A 218 -1.92 -9.95 4.30
N THR A 219 -2.03 -9.69 2.99
CA THR A 219 -1.31 -10.46 2.00
C THR A 219 0.16 -10.05 1.99
N ASN A 220 1.01 -11.01 2.29
CA ASN A 220 2.45 -10.85 2.16
C ASN A 220 2.90 -11.23 0.75
N PHE A 221 3.27 -10.25 -0.07
CA PHE A 221 3.67 -10.45 -1.46
C PHE A 221 5.02 -11.17 -1.64
N TYR A 222 5.78 -11.36 -0.57
CA TYR A 222 6.96 -12.24 -0.58
C TYR A 222 6.61 -13.73 -0.55
N GLN A 223 5.33 -14.09 -0.30
CA GLN A 223 4.90 -15.49 -0.33
C GLN A 223 4.92 -16.05 -1.77
N PRO A 224 5.24 -17.33 -1.96
CA PRO A 224 5.23 -17.98 -3.27
C PRO A 224 3.87 -17.96 -3.97
N LYS A 225 2.79 -18.02 -3.17
CA LYS A 225 1.40 -17.95 -3.64
C LYS A 225 0.64 -16.91 -2.83
N ILE A 226 -0.18 -16.12 -3.51
CA ILE A 226 -1.02 -15.06 -2.93
C ILE A 226 -2.47 -15.26 -3.35
N PHE A 227 -3.42 -14.77 -2.53
CA PHE A 227 -4.87 -14.95 -2.75
C PHE A 227 -5.27 -16.42 -3.04
N GLY A 228 -4.68 -17.36 -2.32
CA GLY A 228 -4.91 -18.79 -2.45
C GLY A 228 -3.98 -19.46 -3.44
N ASN A 229 -4.15 -19.27 -4.74
CA ASN A 229 -3.42 -20.03 -5.77
C ASN A 229 -2.64 -19.19 -6.78
N LEU A 230 -2.77 -17.85 -6.76
CA LEU A 230 -2.05 -17.00 -7.70
C LEU A 230 -0.55 -17.06 -7.44
N ILE A 231 0.24 -17.35 -8.46
CA ILE A 231 1.69 -17.45 -8.35
C ILE A 231 2.27 -16.03 -8.22
N SER A 232 3.00 -15.78 -7.13
CA SER A 232 3.67 -14.52 -6.92
C SER A 232 4.82 -14.33 -7.93
N PRO A 233 5.05 -13.12 -8.45
CA PRO A 233 6.29 -12.79 -9.16
C PRO A 233 7.57 -12.97 -8.32
N LEU A 234 7.43 -13.13 -7.00
CA LEU A 234 8.54 -13.43 -6.07
C LEU A 234 8.57 -14.92 -5.66
N SER A 235 7.81 -15.79 -6.35
CA SER A 235 7.89 -17.24 -6.17
C SER A 235 9.27 -17.77 -6.58
N PRO A 236 9.83 -18.78 -5.90
CA PRO A 236 11.11 -19.42 -6.28
C PRO A 236 11.19 -19.87 -7.75
N ASN A 237 10.06 -20.21 -8.33
CA ASN A 237 9.95 -20.63 -9.74
C ASN A 237 9.29 -19.57 -10.64
N ALA A 238 9.32 -18.28 -10.23
CA ALA A 238 8.70 -17.18 -10.96
C ALA A 238 9.16 -17.07 -12.43
N PHE A 239 10.43 -17.36 -12.69
CA PHE A 239 10.98 -17.36 -14.07
C PHE A 239 10.36 -18.40 -15.02
N GLN A 240 9.66 -19.40 -14.51
CA GLN A 240 8.88 -20.31 -15.35
C GLN A 240 7.59 -19.67 -15.87
N TYR A 241 7.02 -18.73 -15.12
CA TYR A 241 5.72 -18.13 -15.36
C TYR A 241 5.80 -16.72 -15.91
N TYR A 242 6.86 -15.96 -15.58
CA TYR A 242 7.00 -14.54 -15.90
C TYR A 242 8.24 -14.25 -16.73
N ARG A 243 8.17 -13.19 -17.52
CA ARG A 243 9.29 -12.44 -18.07
C ARG A 243 9.46 -11.17 -17.28
N PHE A 244 10.70 -10.78 -17.06
CA PHE A 244 11.06 -9.57 -16.35
C PHE A 244 11.88 -8.67 -17.28
N GLN A 245 11.58 -7.38 -17.27
CA GLN A 245 12.29 -6.39 -18.06
C GLN A 245 12.64 -5.20 -17.20
N TYR A 246 13.87 -4.75 -17.27
CA TYR A 246 14.33 -3.56 -16.59
C TYR A 246 13.78 -2.31 -17.28
N LEU A 247 13.10 -1.44 -16.51
CA LEU A 247 12.56 -0.18 -17.01
C LEU A 247 13.43 1.03 -16.63
N GLY A 248 14.51 0.82 -15.83
CA GLY A 248 15.38 1.86 -15.33
C GLY A 248 15.32 2.02 -13.83
N SER A 249 16.06 3.00 -13.29
CA SER A 249 16.12 3.27 -11.85
C SER A 249 16.04 4.76 -11.53
N PHE A 250 15.81 5.06 -10.25
CA PHE A 250 15.87 6.40 -9.67
C PHE A 250 16.46 6.33 -8.27
N THR A 251 16.97 7.44 -7.76
CA THR A 251 17.51 7.53 -6.40
C THR A 251 16.55 8.26 -5.48
N GLN A 252 16.30 7.70 -4.28
CA GLN A 252 15.55 8.35 -3.23
C GLN A 252 16.24 8.16 -1.88
N ASN A 253 16.48 9.27 -1.17
CA ASN A 253 17.16 9.26 0.14
C ASN A 253 18.48 8.46 0.15
N GLY A 254 19.23 8.55 -0.95
CA GLY A 254 20.50 7.83 -1.12
C GLY A 254 20.38 6.36 -1.50
N GLN A 255 19.18 5.83 -1.66
CA GLN A 255 18.95 4.45 -2.10
C GLN A 255 18.56 4.39 -3.56
N THR A 256 19.09 3.42 -4.29
CA THR A 256 18.70 3.12 -5.67
C THR A 256 17.44 2.28 -5.70
N ILE A 257 16.44 2.73 -6.46
CA ILE A 257 15.18 2.04 -6.65
C ILE A 257 15.06 1.64 -8.12
N SER A 258 15.11 0.36 -8.40
CA SER A 258 14.97 -0.21 -9.74
C SER A 258 13.54 -0.55 -10.07
N LYS A 259 13.07 -0.19 -11.27
CA LYS A 259 11.73 -0.48 -11.76
C LYS A 259 11.76 -1.63 -12.76
N ILE A 260 10.95 -2.64 -12.50
CA ILE A 260 10.90 -3.90 -13.25
C ILE A 260 9.48 -4.11 -13.79
N GLN A 261 9.35 -4.36 -15.09
CA GLN A 261 8.13 -4.86 -15.71
C GLN A 261 8.03 -6.35 -15.45
N VAL A 262 6.84 -6.80 -15.07
CA VAL A 262 6.46 -8.20 -14.91
C VAL A 262 5.43 -8.53 -15.99
N THR A 263 5.70 -9.53 -16.81
CA THR A 263 4.80 -9.94 -17.89
C THR A 263 4.58 -11.44 -17.84
N PRO A 264 3.33 -11.93 -17.83
CA PRO A 264 3.03 -13.36 -17.90
C PRO A 264 3.59 -14.00 -19.16
N LYS A 265 4.10 -15.23 -19.05
CA LYS A 265 4.49 -16.04 -20.22
C LYS A 265 3.31 -16.72 -20.89
N SER A 266 2.19 -16.86 -20.20
CA SER A 266 0.97 -17.50 -20.68
C SER A 266 -0.26 -16.67 -20.31
N SER A 267 -1.17 -16.47 -21.24
CA SER A 267 -2.47 -15.84 -21.02
C SER A 267 -3.54 -16.81 -20.46
N PHE A 268 -3.24 -18.11 -20.44
CA PHE A 268 -4.17 -19.15 -19.96
C PHE A 268 -4.05 -19.44 -18.46
N GLN A 269 -3.10 -18.82 -17.79
CA GLN A 269 -2.89 -18.97 -16.36
C GLN A 269 -3.24 -17.70 -15.64
N ASP A 270 -3.75 -17.83 -14.43
CA ASP A 270 -4.05 -16.73 -13.52
C ASP A 270 -2.74 -16.16 -12.98
N LEU A 271 -2.14 -15.22 -13.71
CA LEU A 271 -0.86 -14.59 -13.45
C LEU A 271 -0.98 -13.08 -13.41
N PHE A 272 0.00 -12.42 -12.79
CA PHE A 272 0.05 -10.98 -12.69
C PHE A 272 0.80 -10.35 -13.87
N ASP A 273 0.32 -9.22 -14.34
CA ASP A 273 1.01 -8.26 -15.21
C ASP A 273 1.21 -6.95 -14.45
N GLY A 274 2.30 -6.22 -14.72
CA GLY A 274 2.48 -4.92 -14.10
C GLY A 274 3.93 -4.61 -13.74
N THR A 275 4.13 -3.79 -12.70
CA THR A 275 5.46 -3.33 -12.33
C THR A 275 5.77 -3.53 -10.85
N PHE A 276 7.03 -3.85 -10.56
CA PHE A 276 7.66 -3.73 -9.24
C PHE A 276 8.70 -2.62 -9.24
N SER A 277 8.77 -1.89 -8.14
CA SER A 277 9.91 -1.03 -7.80
C SER A 277 10.62 -1.64 -6.59
N VAL A 278 11.93 -1.81 -6.70
CA VAL A 278 12.78 -2.60 -5.81
C VAL A 278 13.84 -1.72 -5.18
N VAL A 279 14.02 -1.79 -3.87
CA VAL A 279 15.15 -1.15 -3.18
C VAL A 279 16.37 -2.06 -3.33
N GLU A 280 17.41 -1.62 -4.07
CA GLU A 280 18.54 -2.49 -4.43
C GLU A 280 19.37 -2.96 -3.23
N ASP A 281 19.59 -2.11 -2.23
CA ASP A 281 20.42 -2.47 -1.08
C ASP A 281 19.84 -3.60 -0.23
N THR A 282 18.51 -3.61 -0.09
CA THR A 282 17.78 -4.56 0.76
C THR A 282 16.97 -5.58 -0.02
N TRP A 283 16.83 -5.39 -1.33
CA TRP A 283 15.98 -6.19 -2.22
C TRP A 283 14.53 -6.26 -1.75
N SER A 284 14.10 -5.17 -1.11
CA SER A 284 12.76 -5.02 -0.56
C SER A 284 11.82 -4.43 -1.60
N ILE A 285 10.53 -4.72 -1.47
CA ILE A 285 9.49 -4.05 -2.25
C ILE A 285 9.43 -2.58 -1.82
N TYR A 286 9.71 -1.66 -2.76
CA TYR A 286 9.44 -0.24 -2.60
C TYR A 286 7.98 0.07 -2.91
N SER A 287 7.50 -0.41 -4.05
CA SER A 287 6.10 -0.33 -4.49
C SER A 287 5.82 -1.35 -5.57
N PHE A 288 4.56 -1.60 -5.84
CA PHE A 288 4.14 -2.31 -7.04
C PHE A 288 2.79 -1.80 -7.56
N SER A 289 2.56 -2.04 -8.84
CA SER A 289 1.26 -1.98 -9.49
C SER A 289 1.08 -3.26 -10.30
N LEU A 290 0.23 -4.15 -9.79
CA LEU A 290 -0.01 -5.45 -10.38
C LEU A 290 -1.46 -5.55 -10.85
N HIS A 291 -1.65 -6.10 -12.00
CA HIS A 291 -2.93 -6.37 -12.63
C HIS A 291 -3.10 -7.88 -12.83
N PHE A 292 -4.29 -8.35 -12.56
CA PHE A 292 -4.70 -9.73 -12.76
C PHE A 292 -6.04 -9.74 -13.48
N LYS A 293 -6.15 -10.50 -14.57
CA LYS A 293 -7.39 -10.61 -15.34
C LYS A 293 -7.64 -12.06 -15.74
N ASN A 294 -8.84 -12.53 -15.49
CA ASN A 294 -9.37 -13.76 -16.07
C ASN A 294 -10.80 -13.55 -16.60
N ALA A 295 -11.51 -14.63 -16.94
CA ALA A 295 -12.86 -14.54 -17.50
C ALA A 295 -13.85 -13.80 -16.59
N ASN A 296 -13.69 -13.87 -15.27
CA ASN A 296 -14.65 -13.40 -14.28
C ASN A 296 -14.15 -12.20 -13.45
N ASN A 297 -12.87 -11.94 -13.47
CA ASN A 297 -12.24 -10.97 -12.57
C ASN A 297 -11.26 -10.07 -13.33
N ASN A 298 -11.32 -8.77 -13.02
CA ASN A 298 -10.32 -7.80 -13.43
C ASN A 298 -9.90 -7.05 -12.15
N VAL A 299 -8.68 -7.27 -11.70
CA VAL A 299 -8.20 -6.78 -10.40
C VAL A 299 -6.90 -6.02 -10.61
N THR A 300 -6.85 -4.80 -10.12
CA THR A 300 -5.63 -4.00 -10.06
C THR A 300 -5.29 -3.74 -8.59
N MET A 301 -4.05 -4.00 -8.23
CA MET A 301 -3.52 -3.81 -6.89
C MET A 301 -2.29 -2.93 -6.93
N GLN A 302 -2.26 -1.94 -6.06
CA GLN A 302 -1.11 -1.07 -5.88
C GLN A 302 -0.74 -1.05 -4.40
N GLN A 303 0.56 -1.09 -4.14
CA GLN A 303 1.10 -1.00 -2.78
C GLN A 303 2.30 -0.07 -2.78
N GLN A 304 2.42 0.71 -1.71
CA GLN A 304 3.59 1.53 -1.43
C GLN A 304 4.12 1.19 -0.04
N ASN A 305 5.45 1.11 0.08
CA ASN A 305 6.12 0.81 1.34
C ASN A 305 6.96 2.00 1.82
N ALA A 306 7.24 2.03 3.12
CA ALA A 306 8.19 2.94 3.73
C ALA A 306 9.07 2.19 4.75
N PRO A 307 10.30 2.66 5.03
CA PRO A 307 11.18 2.03 5.98
C PRO A 307 10.79 2.38 7.42
N PHE A 308 10.72 1.35 8.28
CA PHE A 308 10.54 1.44 9.73
C PHE A 308 11.64 0.63 10.41
N GLN A 309 12.56 1.27 11.12
CA GLN A 309 13.70 0.60 11.75
C GLN A 309 14.46 -0.32 10.78
N GLY A 310 14.60 0.08 9.52
CA GLY A 310 15.26 -0.68 8.46
C GLY A 310 14.39 -1.72 7.74
N VAL A 311 13.18 -1.99 8.21
CA VAL A 311 12.23 -2.90 7.55
C VAL A 311 11.25 -2.12 6.68
N TRP A 312 11.05 -2.55 5.43
CA TRP A 312 10.12 -1.91 4.50
C TRP A 312 8.70 -2.42 4.71
N MET A 313 7.85 -1.57 5.29
CA MET A 313 6.47 -1.89 5.65
C MET A 313 5.47 -1.21 4.71
N PRO A 314 4.35 -1.89 4.38
CA PRO A 314 3.27 -1.28 3.61
C PRO A 314 2.69 -0.06 4.32
N ILE A 315 2.51 1.05 3.60
CA ILE A 315 1.86 2.26 4.12
C ILE A 315 0.57 2.59 3.40
N ASN A 316 0.42 2.08 2.18
CA ASN A 316 -0.77 2.30 1.37
C ASN A 316 -1.06 1.09 0.48
N TYR A 317 -2.35 0.77 0.36
CA TYR A 317 -2.89 -0.16 -0.63
C TYR A 317 -4.02 0.51 -1.39
N ASP A 318 -4.09 0.29 -2.69
CA ASP A 318 -5.24 0.60 -3.53
C ASP A 318 -5.61 -0.68 -4.30
N LEU A 319 -6.82 -1.17 -4.06
CA LEU A 319 -7.36 -2.35 -4.70
C LEU A 319 -8.59 -1.94 -5.50
N ASN A 320 -8.54 -2.17 -6.80
CA ASN A 320 -9.69 -2.00 -7.69
C ASN A 320 -10.07 -3.36 -8.29
N MET A 321 -11.34 -3.76 -8.14
CA MET A 321 -11.86 -5.02 -8.62
C MET A 321 -13.12 -4.80 -9.46
N VAL A 322 -13.17 -5.43 -10.63
CA VAL A 322 -14.38 -5.60 -11.42
C VAL A 322 -14.63 -7.10 -11.54
N LEU A 323 -15.80 -7.51 -11.09
CA LEU A 323 -16.22 -8.91 -11.05
C LEU A 323 -17.40 -9.10 -12.00
N ASP A 324 -17.41 -10.18 -12.76
CA ASP A 324 -18.56 -10.67 -13.51
C ASP A 324 -18.65 -12.20 -13.35
N VAL A 325 -19.49 -12.63 -12.43
CA VAL A 325 -19.64 -14.05 -12.09
C VAL A 325 -21.07 -14.46 -12.39
N MET A 326 -21.25 -15.36 -13.36
CA MET A 326 -22.56 -15.92 -13.76
C MET A 326 -23.63 -14.85 -14.04
N GLY A 327 -23.19 -13.69 -14.62
CA GLY A 327 -24.08 -12.58 -14.93
C GLY A 327 -24.43 -11.67 -13.77
N PHE A 328 -23.69 -11.79 -12.65
CA PHE A 328 -23.66 -10.83 -11.56
C PHE A 328 -22.41 -9.97 -11.70
N GLY A 329 -22.61 -8.71 -12.11
CA GLY A 329 -21.53 -7.74 -12.25
C GLY A 329 -21.42 -6.83 -11.04
N ALA A 330 -20.19 -6.61 -10.57
CA ALA A 330 -19.89 -5.69 -9.47
C ALA A 330 -18.54 -5.01 -9.66
N SER A 331 -18.39 -3.80 -9.15
CA SER A 331 -17.13 -3.10 -9.07
C SER A 331 -16.88 -2.63 -7.64
N PHE A 332 -15.63 -2.77 -7.17
CA PHE A 332 -15.22 -2.36 -5.84
C PHE A 332 -13.86 -1.67 -5.89
N ARG A 333 -13.70 -0.62 -5.11
CA ARG A 333 -12.39 -0.01 -4.85
C ARG A 333 -12.20 0.12 -3.35
N TYR A 334 -11.06 -0.34 -2.87
CA TYR A 334 -10.64 -0.22 -1.48
C TYR A 334 -9.29 0.48 -1.42
N ILE A 335 -9.24 1.52 -0.60
CA ILE A 335 -8.00 2.23 -0.29
C ILE A 335 -7.73 2.04 1.19
N THR A 336 -6.53 1.62 1.51
CA THR A 336 -6.12 1.40 2.90
C THR A 336 -4.85 2.15 3.16
N GLN A 337 -4.85 2.99 4.19
CA GLN A 337 -3.67 3.61 4.75
C GLN A 337 -3.30 2.92 6.07
N ILE A 338 -2.05 2.50 6.19
CA ILE A 338 -1.53 1.91 7.41
C ILE A 338 -0.57 2.90 8.07
N LYS A 339 -0.76 3.14 9.36
CA LYS A 339 -0.02 4.11 10.14
C LYS A 339 0.20 3.65 11.58
N GLU A 340 1.01 4.40 12.31
CA GLU A 340 1.29 4.16 13.73
C GLU A 340 1.90 2.77 13.97
N TYR A 341 2.79 2.34 13.07
CA TYR A 341 3.49 1.09 13.23
C TYR A 341 4.34 1.06 14.52
N LYS A 342 4.16 -0.02 15.28
CA LYS A 342 5.05 -0.43 16.36
C LYS A 342 5.56 -1.81 15.99
N ILE A 343 6.82 -1.91 15.58
CA ILE A 343 7.40 -3.15 15.09
C ILE A 343 8.42 -3.71 16.08
N GLN A 344 8.51 -5.03 16.10
CA GLN A 344 9.57 -5.77 16.77
C GLN A 344 10.32 -6.58 15.72
N VAL A 345 11.53 -6.12 15.42
CA VAL A 345 12.38 -6.74 14.40
C VAL A 345 12.97 -8.05 14.96
N ASN A 346 12.94 -9.09 14.14
CA ASN A 346 13.55 -10.37 14.45
C ASN A 346 15.07 -10.30 14.20
N LYS A 347 15.83 -10.10 15.25
CA LYS A 347 17.29 -9.93 15.21
C LYS A 347 18.04 -11.12 14.59
N ALA A 348 17.45 -12.31 14.59
CA ALA A 348 18.03 -13.51 13.98
C ALA A 348 18.00 -13.49 12.44
N PHE A 349 17.18 -12.60 11.85
CA PHE A 349 16.97 -12.46 10.40
C PHE A 349 17.38 -11.08 9.89
N VAL A 350 18.37 -10.45 10.51
CA VAL A 350 18.96 -9.21 9.96
C VAL A 350 19.66 -9.57 8.65
N VAL A 351 19.24 -8.92 7.57
CA VAL A 351 19.84 -9.06 6.25
C VAL A 351 21.30 -8.62 6.29
N LYS A 352 22.21 -9.53 6.00
CA LYS A 352 23.62 -9.20 5.77
C LYS A 352 23.86 -9.26 4.25
N PRO A 353 24.37 -8.19 3.62
CA PRO A 353 24.63 -8.14 2.17
C PRO A 353 25.46 -9.33 1.67
N GLN A 354 26.41 -9.80 2.45
CA GLN A 354 27.29 -10.94 2.13
C GLN A 354 26.56 -12.28 1.89
N ILE A 355 25.37 -12.48 2.51
CA ILE A 355 24.60 -13.71 2.33
C ILE A 355 23.96 -13.79 0.94
N ILE A 356 23.80 -12.65 0.27
CA ILE A 356 23.15 -12.56 -1.06
C ILE A 356 24.11 -13.07 -2.13
N GLU A 357 25.40 -12.73 -2.05
CA GLU A 357 26.43 -13.17 -3.01
C GLU A 357 26.67 -14.68 -2.93
N GLU A 358 26.77 -15.25 -1.72
CA GLU A 358 26.99 -16.68 -1.51
C GLU A 358 25.83 -17.59 -2.02
N ARG A 359 24.61 -17.01 -2.19
CA ARG A 359 23.46 -17.77 -2.70
C ARG A 359 23.30 -17.73 -4.21
N LEU A 360 23.89 -16.76 -4.86
CA LEU A 360 23.86 -16.62 -6.33
C LEU A 360 24.90 -17.49 -7.01
N ASP A 361 25.94 -17.90 -6.26
CA ASP A 361 27.04 -18.76 -6.72
C ASP A 361 26.73 -20.27 -6.59
N LYS A 362 25.56 -20.63 -6.05
CA LYS A 362 25.06 -22.02 -5.92
C LYS A 362 23.87 -22.28 -6.83
#